data_5977bd7a1d37dc5bb05fd79d18b8a366
#
_entry.id   5977bd7a1d37dc5bb05fd79d18b8a366
#
_cell.length_a   1.000
_cell.length_b   1.000
_cell.length_c   1.000
_cell.angle_alpha   90.00
_cell.angle_beta   90.00
_cell.angle_gamma   90.00
#
_symmetry.space_group_name_H-M   'P 1'
#
loop_
_entity.id
_entity.type
_entity.pdbx_description
1 polymer ?
#
loop_
_entity_poly.entity_id
_entity_poly.type
_entity_poly.pdbx_seq_one_letter_code
_entity_poly.pdbx_strand_id
1 'polypeptide(L)' 'MNIVDTSRRIRVIHLDTKEEKIFESIKKAGVYYFGGTRNGQSYLQHLVSGSMKTCQTKYGKITARYIAEPR' A
#
# COMPACT_ATOMS: atom_id res chain seq x y z
N MET A 1 -3.22 -5.74 -23.32
CA MET A 1 -3.32 -6.31 -22.41
C MET A 1 -3.43 -5.69 -21.24
N ASN A 2 -3.99 -5.77 -20.62
CA ASN A 2 -3.95 -5.28 -19.66
C ASN A 2 -4.05 -5.78 -18.50
N ILE A 3 -3.56 -5.58 -17.93
CA ILE A 3 -3.29 -6.30 -16.90
C ILE A 3 -3.51 -5.65 -15.66
N VAL A 4 -4.10 -6.30 -14.72
CA VAL A 4 -4.19 -5.78 -13.41
C VAL A 4 -2.81 -5.54 -12.92
N ASP A 5 -2.57 -4.34 -12.55
CA ASP A 5 -1.24 -3.95 -12.25
C ASP A 5 -0.91 -4.16 -10.80
N THR A 6 -0.89 -5.40 -10.38
CA THR A 6 -0.56 -5.72 -9.01
C THR A 6 0.92 -5.59 -8.72
N SER A 7 1.71 -5.38 -9.77
CA SER A 7 3.15 -5.21 -9.59
C SER A 7 3.57 -3.74 -9.57
N ARG A 8 2.62 -2.82 -9.60
CA ARG A 8 2.97 -1.40 -9.52
C ARG A 8 3.55 -1.09 -8.15
N ARG A 9 4.59 -0.29 -8.16
CA ARG A 9 5.17 0.15 -6.91
C ARG A 9 4.24 1.11 -6.20
N ILE A 10 4.23 1.01 -4.88
CA ILE A 10 3.42 1.89 -4.06
C ILE A 10 4.31 2.54 -3.01
N ARG A 11 3.91 3.72 -2.59
CA ARG A 11 4.55 4.43 -1.50
C ARG A 11 3.63 4.38 -0.29
N VAL A 12 4.15 3.87 0.81
CA VAL A 12 3.40 3.82 2.06
C VAL A 12 3.98 4.87 2.99
N ILE A 13 3.12 5.69 3.55
CA ILE A 13 3.53 6.77 4.44
C ILE A 13 3.03 6.44 5.84
N HIS A 14 3.95 6.38 6.78
CA HIS A 14 3.63 6.17 8.18
C HIS A 14 3.27 7.51 8.79
N LEU A 15 2.01 7.65 9.20
CA LEU A 15 1.50 8.95 9.63
C LEU A 15 2.07 9.37 10.98
N ASP A 16 2.43 8.41 11.82
CA ASP A 16 2.95 8.73 13.15
C ASP A 16 4.37 9.23 13.11
N THR A 17 5.21 8.63 12.28
CA THR A 17 6.63 8.98 12.21
C THR A 17 6.96 9.77 10.96
N LYS A 18 6.03 9.83 10.02
CA LYS A 18 6.20 10.47 8.72
C LYS A 18 7.26 9.79 7.86
N GLU A 19 7.60 8.56 8.20
CA GLU A 19 8.47 7.76 7.37
C GLU A 19 7.74 7.30 6.12
N GLU A 20 8.48 7.15 5.03
CA GLU A 20 7.95 6.64 3.79
C GLU A 20 8.69 5.37 3.42
N LYS A 21 7.95 4.38 2.97
CA LYS A 21 8.54 3.15 2.47
C LYS A 21 7.97 2.85 1.10
N ILE A 22 8.81 2.32 0.23
CA ILE A 22 8.40 1.96 -1.11
C ILE A 22 8.40 0.47 -1.25
N PHE A 23 7.29 -0.07 -1.73
CA PHE A 23 7.15 -1.50 -1.96
C PHE A 23 6.95 -1.75 -3.44
N GLU A 24 7.42 -2.90 -3.90
CA GLU A 24 7.33 -3.25 -5.31
C GLU A 24 5.91 -3.54 -5.74
N SER A 25 5.06 -3.91 -4.83
CA SER A 25 3.68 -4.23 -5.16
C SER A 25 2.82 -4.18 -3.91
N ILE A 26 1.51 -4.14 -4.13
CA ILE A 26 0.56 -4.20 -3.02
C ILE A 26 0.72 -5.51 -2.25
N LYS A 27 1.01 -6.59 -2.96
CA LYS A 27 1.17 -7.88 -2.31
C LYS A 27 2.33 -7.86 -1.32
N LYS A 28 3.45 -7.29 -1.72
CA LYS A 28 4.61 -7.22 -0.83
C LYS A 28 4.35 -6.34 0.38
N ALA A 29 3.67 -5.22 0.17
CA ALA A 29 3.29 -4.36 1.27
C ALA A 29 2.32 -5.08 2.21
N GLY A 30 1.40 -5.85 1.65
CA GLY A 30 0.47 -6.61 2.47
C GLY A 30 1.17 -7.63 3.34
N VAL A 31 2.20 -8.28 2.81
CA VAL A 31 2.99 -9.21 3.61
C VAL A 31 3.66 -8.48 4.76
N TYR A 32 4.23 -7.33 4.47
CA TYR A 32 4.97 -6.58 5.48
C TYR A 32 4.06 -6.08 6.61
N TYR A 33 2.91 -5.52 6.26
CA TYR A 33 2.05 -4.88 7.25
C TYR A 33 1.00 -5.81 7.85
N PHE A 34 0.55 -6.80 7.10
CA PHE A 34 -0.59 -7.62 7.50
C PHE A 34 -0.31 -9.11 7.42
N GLY A 35 0.92 -9.50 7.17
CA GLY A 35 1.28 -10.90 7.13
C GLY A 35 0.82 -11.65 5.90
N GLY A 36 0.46 -10.93 4.84
CA GLY A 36 0.07 -11.57 3.59
C GLY A 36 -1.37 -12.02 3.52
N THR A 37 -2.22 -11.53 4.41
CA THR A 37 -3.63 -11.92 4.39
C THR A 37 -4.34 -11.25 3.23
N ARG A 38 -5.43 -11.88 2.80
CA ARG A 38 -6.26 -11.29 1.75
C ARG A 38 -6.84 -9.95 2.17
N ASN A 39 -7.27 -9.85 3.42
CA ASN A 39 -7.81 -8.60 3.93
C ASN A 39 -6.77 -7.50 3.92
N GLY A 40 -5.52 -7.84 4.21
CA GLY A 40 -4.45 -6.86 4.18
C GLY A 40 -4.25 -6.27 2.81
N GLN A 41 -4.26 -7.12 1.78
CA GLN A 41 -4.15 -6.63 0.42
C GLN A 41 -5.32 -5.73 0.05
N SER A 42 -6.51 -6.11 0.49
CA SER A 42 -7.70 -5.31 0.22
C SER A 42 -7.59 -3.92 0.86
N TYR A 43 -7.11 -3.86 2.10
CA TYR A 43 -6.92 -2.57 2.76
C TYR A 43 -5.97 -1.68 1.97
N LEU A 44 -4.86 -2.26 1.50
CA LEU A 44 -3.90 -1.47 0.74
C LEU A 44 -4.48 -1.02 -0.60
N GLN A 45 -5.27 -1.87 -1.24
CA GLN A 45 -5.93 -1.46 -2.47
C GLN A 45 -6.87 -0.28 -2.24
N HIS A 46 -7.60 -0.30 -1.13
CA HIS A 46 -8.47 0.82 -0.79
C HIS A 46 -7.68 2.09 -0.51
N LEU A 47 -6.53 1.95 0.12
CA LEU A 47 -5.68 3.11 0.38
C LEU A 47 -5.18 3.73 -0.91
N VAL A 48 -4.66 2.93 -1.83
CA VAL A 48 -4.09 3.48 -3.05
C VAL A 48 -5.17 3.98 -4.01
N SER A 49 -6.37 3.45 -3.92
CA SER A 49 -7.47 3.90 -4.78
C SER A 49 -8.18 5.12 -4.22
N GLY A 50 -7.93 5.45 -2.97
CA GLY A 50 -8.58 6.61 -2.35
C GLY A 50 -9.86 6.28 -1.64
N SER A 51 -10.29 5.02 -1.63
CA SER A 51 -11.51 4.64 -0.93
C SER A 51 -11.36 4.71 0.57
N MET A 52 -10.14 4.60 1.06
CA MET A 52 -9.83 4.65 2.48
C MET A 52 -8.71 5.66 2.66
N LYS A 53 -8.82 6.52 3.66
CA LYS A 53 -7.80 7.55 3.86
C LYS A 53 -6.60 7.02 4.62
N THR A 54 -6.84 6.26 5.66
CA THR A 54 -5.77 5.70 6.49
C THR A 54 -6.17 4.32 6.93
N CYS A 55 -5.18 3.56 7.38
CA CYS A 55 -5.43 2.22 7.90
C CYS A 55 -4.49 1.99 9.08
N GLN A 56 -5.03 1.37 10.12
CA GLN A 56 -4.24 1.03 11.29
C GLN A 56 -3.49 -0.27 11.05
N THR A 57 -2.22 -0.28 11.36
CA THR A 57 -1.40 -1.49 11.27
C THR A 57 -0.64 -1.67 12.57
N LYS A 58 0.09 -2.77 12.68
CA LYS A 58 0.92 -3.00 13.86
C LYS A 58 2.05 -1.97 13.96
N TYR A 59 2.31 -1.25 12.89
CA TYR A 59 3.33 -0.19 12.89
C TYR A 59 2.72 1.20 13.03
N GLY A 60 1.41 1.29 13.28
CA GLY A 60 0.71 2.56 13.39
C GLY A 60 -0.15 2.83 12.17
N LYS A 61 -0.66 4.04 12.09
CA LYS A 61 -1.51 4.42 10.97
C LYS A 61 -0.67 4.67 9.74
N ILE A 62 -1.16 4.18 8.61
CA ILE A 62 -0.48 4.38 7.33
C ILE A 62 -1.48 4.84 6.28
N THR A 63 -0.95 5.47 5.25
CA THR A 63 -1.67 5.67 4.00
C THR A 63 -0.77 5.19 2.88
N ALA A 64 -1.35 4.97 1.71
CA ALA A 64 -0.58 4.45 0.59
C ALA A 64 -1.07 5.05 -0.71
N ARG A 65 -0.17 5.15 -1.67
CA ARG A 65 -0.50 5.67 -3.00
C ARG A 65 0.39 4.99 -4.03
N TYR A 66 -0.12 4.89 -5.23
CA TYR A 66 0.72 4.44 -6.33
C TYR A 66 1.77 5.50 -6.62
N ILE A 67 2.95 5.05 -6.98
CA ILE A 67 4.02 5.95 -7.40
C ILE A 67 3.79 6.27 -8.86
N ALA A 68 3.75 7.57 -9.17
CA ALA A 68 3.61 7.99 -10.54
C ALA A 68 4.90 7.67 -11.26
N GLU A 69 4.80 6.96 -12.36
CA GLU A 69 5.99 6.58 -13.11
C GLU A 69 5.93 7.19 -14.48
N PRO A 70 7.02 7.82 -14.91
CA PRO A 70 7.04 8.41 -16.24
C PRO A 70 7.06 7.30 -17.27
N ARG A 71 6.56 7.64 -18.41
CA ARG A 71 6.49 6.66 -19.49
C ARG A 71 7.36 7.04 -20.62
#